data_33c7417bd1199e1c97dbc5236e0a39eb
#
_entry.id   33c7417bd1199e1c97dbc5236e0a39eb
#
_cell.length_a   1.000
_cell.length_b   1.000
_cell.length_c   1.000
_cell.angle_alpha   90.00
_cell.angle_beta   90.00
_cell.angle_gamma   90.00
#
_symmetry.space_group_name_H-M   'P 1'
#
loop_
_entity.id
_entity.type
_entity.pdbx_description
1 polymer ?
#
loop_
_entity_poly.entity_id
_entity_poly.type
_entity_poly.pdbx_seq_one_letter_code
_entity_poly.pdbx_strand_id
1 'polypeptide(L)'
;MRVFVAGGSGVLGRRVVTRLLEAGHDVTASARSDTAAELLTRLGARPSRLDLFDVAGLRNAVAGCDAALRLTTKIPPLMKMRRAAAWRETGRLRNQGARALAEACVAEGVQVLIHESVSFVYADGGEAWLDEDSPVDDGGAMPLREALSGEANARVVTAAGGRGIVLRYGGFYAADSAQSRTMADLLQRRRLALLGPSNNYFASIYADDAAAATVAALRAPAGVYNVADNNPLRLGDYMSALAEAVGARAPRRLPAMLGPVVMGETWKYLPRSQRVSSRRLHDATGWTPSVPDARAGWRLIAAQWAE
;
A
#
# COMPACT_ATOMS: atom_id res chain seq x y z
N MET A 1 7.19 -3.37 22.25
CA MET A 1 6.95 -1.96 21.91
C MET A 1 5.46 -1.67 22.04
N ARG A 2 5.11 -0.45 22.41
CA ARG A 2 3.75 0.09 22.27
C ARG A 2 3.63 0.74 20.88
N VAL A 3 2.69 0.26 20.07
CA VAL A 3 2.58 0.66 18.67
C VAL A 3 1.19 1.21 18.38
N PHE A 4 1.11 2.42 17.85
CA PHE A 4 -0.13 2.98 17.32
C PHE A 4 -0.26 2.69 15.82
N VAL A 5 -1.42 2.18 15.38
CA VAL A 5 -1.68 1.87 13.97
C VAL A 5 -2.88 2.67 13.47
N ALA A 6 -2.63 3.69 12.66
CA ALA A 6 -3.68 4.37 11.92
C ALA A 6 -4.05 3.54 10.68
N GLY A 7 -5.30 3.09 10.60
CA GLY A 7 -5.80 2.23 9.52
C GLY A 7 -5.72 0.73 9.78
N GLY A 8 -5.67 0.31 11.06
CA GLY A 8 -5.57 -1.09 11.47
C GLY A 8 -6.67 -2.02 10.97
N SER A 9 -7.85 -1.52 10.59
CA SER A 9 -8.95 -2.34 10.05
C SER A 9 -8.90 -2.55 8.53
N GLY A 10 -7.98 -1.91 7.82
CA GLY A 10 -7.80 -2.05 6.37
C GLY A 10 -7.17 -3.39 5.96
N VAL A 11 -7.08 -3.66 4.64
CA VAL A 11 -6.50 -4.90 4.09
C VAL A 11 -5.06 -5.13 4.58
N LEU A 12 -4.21 -4.12 4.49
CA LEU A 12 -2.85 -4.17 5.05
C LEU A 12 -2.89 -4.10 6.58
N GLY A 13 -3.66 -3.15 7.12
CA GLY A 13 -3.65 -2.82 8.55
C GLY A 13 -3.96 -3.99 9.46
N ARG A 14 -5.01 -4.79 9.18
CA ARG A 14 -5.37 -5.96 10.01
C ARG A 14 -4.27 -7.03 10.04
N ARG A 15 -3.56 -7.23 8.92
CA ARG A 15 -2.42 -8.14 8.83
C ARG A 15 -1.22 -7.63 9.64
N VAL A 16 -0.96 -6.32 9.56
CA VAL A 16 0.08 -5.67 10.36
C VAL A 16 -0.25 -5.76 11.85
N VAL A 17 -1.49 -5.48 12.25
CA VAL A 17 -1.95 -5.60 13.65
C VAL A 17 -1.73 -7.02 14.16
N THR A 18 -2.18 -8.04 13.40
CA THR A 18 -1.99 -9.46 13.79
C THR A 18 -0.51 -9.78 13.98
N ARG A 19 0.35 -9.43 13.01
CA ARG A 19 1.80 -9.71 13.09
C ARG A 19 2.51 -8.96 14.23
N LEU A 20 2.09 -7.73 14.53
CA LEU A 20 2.61 -6.97 15.68
C LEU A 20 2.27 -7.67 17.00
N LEU A 21 1.05 -8.13 17.16
CA LEU A 21 0.59 -8.85 18.35
C LEU A 21 1.32 -10.21 18.50
N GLU A 22 1.46 -10.96 17.40
CA GLU A 22 2.24 -12.20 17.36
C GLU A 22 3.71 -12.00 17.74
N ALA A 23 4.28 -10.84 17.40
CA ALA A 23 5.63 -10.44 17.78
C ALA A 23 5.72 -9.88 19.22
N GLY A 24 4.65 -9.92 20.01
CA GLY A 24 4.60 -9.49 21.40
C GLY A 24 4.55 -7.97 21.58
N HIS A 25 4.11 -7.21 20.58
CA HIS A 25 3.90 -5.78 20.68
C HIS A 25 2.52 -5.47 21.28
N ASP A 26 2.41 -4.35 21.99
CA ASP A 26 1.15 -3.82 22.49
C ASP A 26 0.58 -2.84 21.45
N VAL A 27 -0.59 -3.16 20.88
CA VAL A 27 -1.14 -2.47 19.72
C VAL A 27 -2.40 -1.70 20.06
N THR A 28 -2.37 -0.39 19.81
CA THR A 28 -3.56 0.48 19.76
C THR A 28 -3.81 0.86 18.29
N ALA A 29 -5.05 0.72 17.81
CA ALA A 29 -5.34 1.01 16.41
C ALA A 29 -6.57 1.91 16.26
N SER A 30 -6.51 2.86 15.30
CA SER A 30 -7.61 3.77 15.04
C SER A 30 -8.83 3.06 14.45
N ALA A 31 -10.02 3.37 14.97
CA ALA A 31 -11.30 2.88 14.50
C ALA A 31 -12.27 4.04 14.26
N ARG A 32 -12.88 4.11 13.06
CA ARG A 32 -13.90 5.12 12.73
C ARG A 32 -15.33 4.64 12.85
N SER A 33 -15.54 3.35 13.04
CA SER A 33 -16.86 2.72 13.17
C SER A 33 -16.85 1.62 14.21
N ASP A 34 -18.02 1.22 14.70
CA ASP A 34 -18.17 0.11 15.63
C ASP A 34 -17.63 -1.20 15.03
N THR A 35 -17.97 -1.48 13.78
CA THR A 35 -17.47 -2.66 13.05
C THR A 35 -15.93 -2.70 13.00
N ALA A 36 -15.28 -1.55 12.79
CA ALA A 36 -13.81 -1.47 12.81
C ALA A 36 -13.26 -1.72 14.23
N ALA A 37 -13.90 -1.16 15.26
CA ALA A 37 -13.53 -1.37 16.65
C ALA A 37 -13.66 -2.84 17.07
N GLU A 38 -14.80 -3.46 16.75
CA GLU A 38 -15.03 -4.88 17.01
C GLU A 38 -14.02 -5.79 16.32
N LEU A 39 -13.69 -5.49 15.04
CA LEU A 39 -12.65 -6.22 14.32
C LEU A 39 -11.30 -6.13 15.04
N LEU A 40 -10.88 -4.94 15.43
CA LEU A 40 -9.62 -4.72 16.13
C LEU A 40 -9.57 -5.42 17.49
N THR A 41 -10.69 -5.39 18.24
CA THR A 41 -10.82 -6.11 19.51
C THR A 41 -10.72 -7.62 19.31
N ARG A 42 -11.37 -8.18 18.27
CA ARG A 42 -11.24 -9.62 17.94
C ARG A 42 -9.83 -10.02 17.57
N LEU A 43 -9.06 -9.12 16.96
CA LEU A 43 -7.63 -9.34 16.67
C LEU A 43 -6.75 -9.24 17.91
N GLY A 44 -7.25 -8.71 19.03
CA GLY A 44 -6.50 -8.52 20.28
C GLY A 44 -5.87 -7.12 20.41
N ALA A 45 -6.13 -6.19 19.49
CA ALA A 45 -5.68 -4.81 19.59
C ALA A 45 -6.67 -3.94 20.38
N ARG A 46 -6.18 -2.86 20.95
CA ARG A 46 -7.02 -1.83 21.59
C ARG A 46 -7.56 -0.86 20.54
N PRO A 47 -8.87 -0.79 20.30
CA PRO A 47 -9.43 0.20 19.40
C PRO A 47 -9.40 1.59 20.03
N SER A 48 -8.94 2.59 19.28
CA SER A 48 -9.02 4.00 19.62
C SER A 48 -9.98 4.71 18.67
N ARG A 49 -11.07 5.25 19.22
CA ARG A 49 -12.05 5.99 18.42
C ARG A 49 -11.54 7.40 18.18
N LEU A 50 -10.97 7.61 17.02
CA LEU A 50 -10.50 8.93 16.60
C LEU A 50 -10.58 9.12 15.08
N ASP A 51 -10.65 10.37 14.67
CA ASP A 51 -10.39 10.79 13.30
C ASP A 51 -8.93 11.23 13.16
N LEU A 52 -8.29 10.86 12.05
CA LEU A 52 -6.91 11.30 11.75
C LEU A 52 -6.75 12.83 11.58
N PHE A 53 -7.86 13.55 11.53
CA PHE A 53 -7.86 15.01 11.47
C PHE A 53 -8.08 15.66 12.86
N ASP A 54 -8.31 14.86 13.89
CA ASP A 54 -8.36 15.29 15.30
C ASP A 54 -6.97 15.26 15.92
N VAL A 55 -6.29 16.40 15.91
CA VAL A 55 -4.91 16.54 16.41
C VAL A 55 -4.80 16.21 17.90
N ALA A 56 -5.78 16.62 18.72
CA ALA A 56 -5.77 16.34 20.15
C ALA A 56 -5.97 14.85 20.43
N GLY A 57 -6.93 14.22 19.74
CA GLY A 57 -7.17 12.78 19.79
C GLY A 57 -5.94 11.98 19.35
N LEU A 58 -5.25 12.42 18.29
CA LEU A 58 -4.01 11.78 17.83
C LEU A 58 -2.89 11.86 18.88
N ARG A 59 -2.66 13.03 19.48
CA ARG A 59 -1.65 13.18 20.55
C ARG A 59 -1.94 12.23 21.70
N ASN A 60 -3.17 12.18 22.17
CA ASN A 60 -3.57 11.24 23.24
C ASN A 60 -3.36 9.77 22.83
N ALA A 61 -3.65 9.42 21.56
CA ALA A 61 -3.53 8.04 21.07
C ALA A 61 -2.07 7.58 20.89
N VAL A 62 -1.14 8.50 20.56
CA VAL A 62 0.29 8.16 20.39
C VAL A 62 1.12 8.43 21.65
N ALA A 63 0.54 9.05 22.68
CA ALA A 63 1.24 9.33 23.93
C ALA A 63 1.81 8.05 24.55
N GLY A 64 3.13 8.06 24.80
CA GLY A 64 3.87 6.91 25.30
C GLY A 64 3.98 5.73 24.36
N CYS A 65 3.66 5.86 23.07
CA CYS A 65 3.99 4.86 22.06
C CYS A 65 5.45 4.96 21.64
N ASP A 66 6.05 3.81 21.33
CA ASP A 66 7.41 3.73 20.77
C ASP A 66 7.40 3.97 19.26
N ALA A 67 6.31 3.56 18.61
CA ALA A 67 6.15 3.65 17.16
C ALA A 67 4.71 3.99 16.74
N ALA A 68 4.56 4.68 15.64
CA ALA A 68 3.28 4.93 14.98
C ALA A 68 3.35 4.52 13.49
N LEU A 69 2.30 3.88 13.00
CA LEU A 69 2.16 3.43 11.62
C LEU A 69 0.98 4.13 10.96
N ARG A 70 1.21 4.85 9.87
CA ARG A 70 0.17 5.42 9.04
C ARG A 70 -0.10 4.53 7.83
N LEU A 71 -1.12 3.69 7.90
CA LEU A 71 -1.54 2.75 6.86
C LEU A 71 -2.92 3.11 6.27
N THR A 72 -3.37 4.34 6.52
CA THR A 72 -4.70 4.81 6.11
C THR A 72 -4.73 5.25 4.67
N THR A 73 -5.50 4.53 3.86
CA THR A 73 -5.87 4.93 2.51
C THR A 73 -7.36 4.64 2.28
N LYS A 74 -7.94 5.32 1.31
CA LYS A 74 -9.28 5.04 0.81
C LYS A 74 -9.22 4.93 -0.70
N ILE A 75 -8.68 3.81 -1.17
CA ILE A 75 -8.57 3.55 -2.61
C ILE A 75 -9.98 3.49 -3.20
N PRO A 76 -10.29 4.26 -4.25
CA PRO A 76 -11.60 4.22 -4.88
C PRO A 76 -11.91 2.84 -5.47
N PRO A 77 -13.20 2.43 -5.54
CA PRO A 77 -13.59 1.26 -6.31
C PRO A 77 -13.05 1.33 -7.74
N LEU A 78 -12.64 0.18 -8.31
CA LEU A 78 -11.92 0.09 -9.59
C LEU A 78 -12.58 0.95 -10.69
N MET A 79 -13.91 0.86 -10.84
CA MET A 79 -14.65 1.63 -11.85
C MET A 79 -14.67 3.15 -11.62
N LYS A 80 -14.34 3.62 -10.42
CA LYS A 80 -14.29 5.06 -10.07
C LYS A 80 -12.87 5.63 -10.13
N MET A 81 -11.83 4.79 -10.18
CA MET A 81 -10.42 5.22 -10.15
C MET A 81 -10.04 6.17 -11.29
N ARG A 82 -10.75 6.11 -12.41
CA ARG A 82 -10.55 7.01 -13.55
C ARG A 82 -10.87 8.49 -13.25
N ARG A 83 -11.60 8.78 -12.17
CA ARG A 83 -12.04 10.13 -11.81
C ARG A 83 -11.13 10.70 -10.72
N ALA A 84 -10.42 11.79 -10.99
CA ALA A 84 -9.59 12.49 -10.00
C ALA A 84 -10.36 12.80 -8.71
N ALA A 85 -11.62 13.21 -8.82
CA ALA A 85 -12.47 13.52 -7.67
C ALA A 85 -12.65 12.33 -6.70
N ALA A 86 -12.57 11.08 -7.18
CA ALA A 86 -12.70 9.90 -6.33
C ALA A 86 -11.49 9.71 -5.39
N TRP A 87 -10.35 10.32 -5.72
CA TRP A 87 -9.10 10.23 -4.95
C TRP A 87 -8.95 11.30 -3.86
N ARG A 88 -9.87 12.29 -3.79
CA ARG A 88 -9.74 13.42 -2.84
C ARG A 88 -9.57 12.96 -1.39
N GLU A 89 -10.34 11.97 -0.97
CA GLU A 89 -10.26 11.46 0.42
C GLU A 89 -8.92 10.76 0.67
N THR A 90 -8.42 9.98 -0.30
CA THR A 90 -7.08 9.37 -0.23
C THR A 90 -6.01 10.46 -0.12
N GLY A 91 -6.12 11.53 -0.93
CA GLY A 91 -5.21 12.68 -0.88
C GLY A 91 -5.23 13.37 0.49
N ARG A 92 -6.41 13.64 1.05
CA ARG A 92 -6.53 14.22 2.39
C ARG A 92 -5.85 13.35 3.47
N LEU A 93 -6.08 12.03 3.42
CA LEU A 93 -5.48 11.08 4.36
C LEU A 93 -3.95 11.03 4.21
N ARG A 94 -3.44 11.04 2.98
CA ARG A 94 -2.00 11.00 2.70
C ARG A 94 -1.28 12.29 3.05
N ASN A 95 -1.95 13.44 2.94
CA ASN A 95 -1.36 14.75 3.20
C ASN A 95 -1.72 15.25 4.60
N GLN A 96 -2.97 15.68 4.82
CA GLN A 96 -3.40 16.28 6.09
C GLN A 96 -3.35 15.30 7.26
N GLY A 97 -3.90 14.07 7.08
CA GLY A 97 -3.87 13.04 8.12
C GLY A 97 -2.46 12.57 8.45
N ALA A 98 -1.56 12.47 7.44
CA ALA A 98 -0.17 12.12 7.65
C ALA A 98 0.59 13.20 8.42
N ARG A 99 0.34 14.48 8.05
CA ARG A 99 0.93 15.63 8.74
C ARG A 99 0.52 15.68 10.21
N ALA A 100 -0.79 15.57 10.49
CA ALA A 100 -1.31 15.59 11.85
C ALA A 100 -0.71 14.46 12.72
N LEU A 101 -0.57 13.25 12.17
CA LEU A 101 0.07 12.14 12.89
C LEU A 101 1.56 12.38 13.12
N ALA A 102 2.30 12.90 12.12
CA ALA A 102 3.72 13.20 12.27
C ALA A 102 3.97 14.29 13.32
N GLU A 103 3.15 15.36 13.32
CA GLU A 103 3.21 16.42 14.34
C GLU A 103 2.88 15.88 15.74
N ALA A 104 1.88 15.00 15.85
CA ALA A 104 1.56 14.33 17.12
C ALA A 104 2.71 13.44 17.61
N CYS A 105 3.34 12.68 16.70
CA CYS A 105 4.52 11.85 17.03
C CYS A 105 5.68 12.69 17.58
N VAL A 106 5.99 13.82 16.94
CA VAL A 106 7.04 14.72 17.42
C VAL A 106 6.70 15.30 18.80
N ALA A 107 5.46 15.76 18.99
CA ALA A 107 5.01 16.37 20.24
C ALA A 107 5.06 15.39 21.42
N GLU A 108 4.78 14.10 21.17
CA GLU A 108 4.75 13.05 22.21
C GLU A 108 6.02 12.18 22.25
N GLY A 109 7.07 12.55 21.49
CA GLY A 109 8.37 11.88 21.53
C GLY A 109 8.39 10.47 20.93
N VAL A 110 7.47 10.15 20.02
CA VAL A 110 7.43 8.85 19.32
C VAL A 110 8.67 8.69 18.45
N GLN A 111 9.41 7.61 18.65
CA GLN A 111 10.74 7.42 18.04
C GLN A 111 10.68 6.90 16.61
N VAL A 112 9.59 6.21 16.20
CA VAL A 112 9.47 5.61 14.87
C VAL A 112 8.13 5.98 14.25
N LEU A 113 8.17 6.55 13.02
CA LEU A 113 6.98 6.74 12.19
C LEU A 113 7.15 5.97 10.88
N ILE A 114 6.28 4.99 10.61
CA ILE A 114 6.17 4.33 9.31
C ILE A 114 5.03 4.97 8.52
N HIS A 115 5.35 5.45 7.32
CA HIS A 115 4.42 6.09 6.39
C HIS A 115 4.20 5.22 5.14
N GLU A 116 2.95 4.84 4.87
CA GLU A 116 2.57 4.14 3.63
C GLU A 116 2.60 5.09 2.44
N SER A 117 3.27 4.67 1.39
CA SER A 117 3.31 5.28 0.07
C SER A 117 3.16 4.22 -1.02
N VAL A 118 3.33 4.56 -2.28
CA VAL A 118 3.14 3.67 -3.42
C VAL A 118 4.32 3.74 -4.39
N SER A 119 4.72 2.59 -4.95
CA SER A 119 5.80 2.54 -5.95
C SER A 119 5.43 3.18 -7.28
N PHE A 120 4.13 3.37 -7.54
CA PHE A 120 3.66 4.03 -8.77
C PHE A 120 4.13 5.48 -8.96
N VAL A 121 4.77 6.08 -7.93
CA VAL A 121 5.40 7.40 -8.02
C VAL A 121 6.65 7.42 -8.90
N TYR A 122 7.26 6.28 -9.21
CA TYR A 122 8.41 6.25 -10.09
C TYR A 122 8.06 6.64 -11.53
N ALA A 123 9.01 7.30 -12.19
CA ALA A 123 8.97 7.49 -13.64
C ALA A 123 8.98 6.15 -14.38
N ASP A 124 8.74 6.18 -15.70
CA ASP A 124 8.85 4.99 -16.55
C ASP A 124 10.31 4.50 -16.57
N GLY A 125 10.54 3.28 -16.10
CA GLY A 125 11.86 2.67 -16.02
C GLY A 125 12.23 1.79 -17.22
N GLY A 126 11.31 1.55 -18.15
CA GLY A 126 11.55 0.60 -19.25
C GLY A 126 11.92 -0.80 -18.71
N GLU A 127 13.10 -1.29 -19.08
CA GLU A 127 13.65 -2.58 -18.64
C GLU A 127 14.51 -2.48 -17.37
N ALA A 128 14.88 -1.26 -16.94
CA ALA A 128 15.76 -1.05 -15.80
C ALA A 128 15.09 -1.39 -14.48
N TRP A 129 15.88 -1.85 -13.51
CA TRP A 129 15.45 -1.93 -12.13
C TRP A 129 15.33 -0.53 -11.53
N LEU A 130 14.22 -0.31 -10.84
CA LEU A 130 13.94 0.91 -10.08
C LEU A 130 14.20 0.64 -8.59
N ASP A 131 15.08 1.43 -8.01
CA ASP A 131 15.35 1.48 -6.58
C ASP A 131 14.81 2.80 -5.98
N GLU A 132 15.09 3.05 -4.71
CA GLU A 132 14.57 4.20 -3.99
C GLU A 132 15.20 5.54 -4.41
N ASP A 133 16.35 5.50 -5.12
CA ASP A 133 17.04 6.67 -5.67
C ASP A 133 16.64 6.97 -7.12
N SER A 134 15.85 6.08 -7.72
CA SER A 134 15.33 6.22 -9.07
C SER A 134 14.39 7.43 -9.18
N PRO A 135 14.35 8.11 -10.35
CA PRO A 135 13.52 9.29 -10.55
C PRO A 135 12.04 9.04 -10.25
N VAL A 136 11.42 9.99 -9.56
CA VAL A 136 9.97 10.01 -9.31
C VAL A 136 9.29 11.05 -10.19
N ASP A 137 8.07 10.74 -10.63
CA ASP A 137 7.26 11.60 -11.48
C ASP A 137 5.77 11.39 -11.15
N ASP A 138 5.07 12.44 -10.75
CA ASP A 138 3.63 12.36 -10.49
C ASP A 138 2.79 12.29 -11.78
N GLY A 139 3.38 12.55 -12.94
CA GLY A 139 2.70 12.53 -14.25
C GLY A 139 1.48 13.46 -14.32
N GLY A 140 1.40 14.44 -13.43
CA GLY A 140 0.19 15.24 -13.24
C GLY A 140 -0.99 14.45 -12.65
N ALA A 141 -0.75 13.26 -12.09
CA ALA A 141 -1.76 12.44 -11.44
C ALA A 141 -1.92 12.86 -9.98
N MET A 142 -3.12 13.28 -9.61
CA MET A 142 -3.41 13.76 -8.25
C MET A 142 -3.04 12.71 -7.18
N PRO A 143 -3.37 11.39 -7.32
CA PRO A 143 -3.04 10.42 -6.28
C PRO A 143 -1.53 10.23 -6.06
N LEU A 144 -0.69 10.45 -7.08
CA LEU A 144 0.76 10.35 -6.96
C LEU A 144 1.38 11.59 -6.35
N ARG A 145 0.93 12.77 -6.77
CA ARG A 145 1.34 14.03 -6.16
C ARG A 145 1.06 14.05 -4.66
N GLU A 146 -0.13 13.60 -4.24
CA GLU A 146 -0.48 13.52 -2.83
C GLU A 146 0.34 12.45 -2.09
N ALA A 147 0.73 11.36 -2.74
CA ALA A 147 1.63 10.35 -2.16
C ALA A 147 3.02 10.94 -1.91
N LEU A 148 3.63 11.59 -2.92
CA LEU A 148 4.94 12.24 -2.77
C LEU A 148 4.93 13.37 -1.74
N SER A 149 3.88 14.19 -1.72
CA SER A 149 3.69 15.22 -0.68
C SER A 149 3.58 14.59 0.71
N GLY A 150 2.88 13.46 0.82
CA GLY A 150 2.73 12.71 2.07
C GLY A 150 4.05 12.16 2.63
N GLU A 151 4.95 11.69 1.76
CA GLU A 151 6.26 11.15 2.16
C GLU A 151 7.10 12.17 2.95
N ALA A 152 6.96 13.46 2.65
CA ALA A 152 7.68 14.51 3.35
C ALA A 152 7.36 14.56 4.85
N ASN A 153 6.15 14.13 5.27
CA ASN A 153 5.76 14.13 6.68
C ASN A 153 6.58 13.15 7.54
N ALA A 154 7.07 12.05 6.97
CA ALA A 154 7.96 11.15 7.69
C ALA A 154 9.29 11.83 8.07
N ARG A 155 9.78 12.75 7.21
CA ARG A 155 11.03 13.49 7.44
C ARG A 155 10.93 14.44 8.65
N VAL A 156 9.73 14.88 9.02
CA VAL A 156 9.50 15.73 10.20
C VAL A 156 9.93 15.00 11.47
N VAL A 157 9.60 13.71 11.58
CA VAL A 157 10.03 12.87 12.72
C VAL A 157 11.54 12.65 12.69
N THR A 158 12.14 12.47 11.50
CA THR A 158 13.60 12.34 11.39
C THR A 158 14.31 13.62 11.81
N ALA A 159 13.81 14.78 11.42
CA ALA A 159 14.36 16.08 11.80
C ALA A 159 14.28 16.34 13.33
N ALA A 160 13.31 15.71 14.00
CA ALA A 160 13.15 15.76 15.46
C ALA A 160 13.98 14.68 16.20
N GLY A 161 14.87 13.96 15.51
CA GLY A 161 15.77 12.96 16.11
C GLY A 161 15.21 11.53 16.15
N GLY A 162 13.99 11.31 15.64
CA GLY A 162 13.41 9.98 15.47
C GLY A 162 13.74 9.33 14.12
N ARG A 163 13.01 8.26 13.77
CA ARG A 163 13.15 7.54 12.51
C ARG A 163 11.84 7.62 11.70
N GLY A 164 11.83 8.49 10.69
CA GLY A 164 10.77 8.54 9.69
C GLY A 164 11.08 7.55 8.56
N ILE A 165 10.21 6.59 8.34
CA ILE A 165 10.36 5.50 7.39
C ILE A 165 9.20 5.56 6.40
N VAL A 166 9.51 5.63 5.12
CA VAL A 166 8.51 5.59 4.04
C VAL A 166 8.57 4.22 3.38
N LEU A 167 7.42 3.55 3.26
CA LEU A 167 7.30 2.29 2.52
C LEU A 167 6.52 2.53 1.24
N ARG A 168 7.19 2.41 0.08
CA ARG A 168 6.59 2.47 -1.26
C ARG A 168 6.16 1.08 -1.69
N TYR A 169 4.88 0.78 -1.52
CA TYR A 169 4.35 -0.53 -1.85
C TYR A 169 3.99 -0.65 -3.32
N GLY A 170 4.23 -1.83 -3.90
CA GLY A 170 3.60 -2.29 -5.13
C GLY A 170 2.08 -2.42 -4.98
N GLY A 171 1.39 -2.68 -6.09
CA GLY A 171 -0.06 -2.93 -6.06
C GLY A 171 -0.40 -4.14 -5.19
N PHE A 172 -1.22 -3.93 -4.16
CA PHE A 172 -1.67 -5.00 -3.27
C PHE A 172 -2.61 -5.97 -3.96
N TYR A 173 -2.39 -7.27 -3.72
CA TYR A 173 -3.36 -8.31 -4.03
C TYR A 173 -3.56 -9.23 -2.82
N ALA A 174 -4.81 -9.62 -2.55
CA ALA A 174 -5.22 -10.43 -1.40
C ALA A 174 -6.59 -11.05 -1.63
N ALA A 175 -6.87 -12.20 -1.00
CA ALA A 175 -8.15 -12.90 -1.13
C ALA A 175 -9.35 -12.08 -0.60
N ASP A 176 -9.14 -11.33 0.44
CA ASP A 176 -10.15 -10.49 1.11
C ASP A 176 -10.12 -9.02 0.64
N SER A 177 -9.37 -8.71 -0.41
CA SER A 177 -9.38 -7.41 -1.07
C SER A 177 -10.57 -7.32 -2.04
N ALA A 178 -11.44 -6.33 -1.82
CA ALA A 178 -12.55 -6.04 -2.73
C ALA A 178 -12.06 -5.73 -4.16
N GLN A 179 -10.88 -5.14 -4.30
CA GLN A 179 -10.29 -4.83 -5.60
C GLN A 179 -9.84 -6.11 -6.32
N SER A 180 -9.19 -7.05 -5.62
CA SER A 180 -8.78 -8.35 -6.17
C SER A 180 -10.01 -9.17 -6.61
N ARG A 181 -11.05 -9.24 -5.79
CA ARG A 181 -12.31 -9.90 -6.15
C ARG A 181 -12.97 -9.24 -7.36
N THR A 182 -13.04 -7.90 -7.40
CA THR A 182 -13.63 -7.19 -8.53
C THR A 182 -12.88 -7.47 -9.83
N MET A 183 -11.55 -7.52 -9.80
CA MET A 183 -10.76 -7.88 -10.99
C MET A 183 -11.04 -9.32 -11.47
N ALA A 184 -11.10 -10.27 -10.53
CA ALA A 184 -11.45 -11.66 -10.83
C ALA A 184 -12.84 -11.79 -11.43
N ASP A 185 -13.85 -11.17 -10.85
CA ASP A 185 -15.23 -11.16 -11.33
C ASP A 185 -15.34 -10.56 -12.75
N LEU A 186 -14.64 -9.46 -13.00
CA LEU A 186 -14.63 -8.83 -14.32
C LEU A 186 -13.94 -9.70 -15.36
N LEU A 187 -12.87 -10.43 -15.01
CA LEU A 187 -12.22 -11.40 -15.89
C LEU A 187 -13.16 -12.57 -16.23
N GLN A 188 -13.79 -13.18 -15.23
CA GLN A 188 -14.73 -14.30 -15.42
C GLN A 188 -15.91 -13.88 -16.30
N ARG A 189 -16.40 -12.66 -16.13
CA ARG A 189 -17.48 -12.08 -16.97
C ARG A 189 -16.99 -11.52 -18.31
N ARG A 190 -15.69 -11.62 -18.62
CA ARG A 190 -15.07 -11.11 -19.86
C ARG A 190 -15.26 -9.59 -20.06
N ARG A 191 -15.33 -8.84 -18.95
CA ARG A 191 -15.53 -7.38 -18.91
C ARG A 191 -14.26 -6.60 -18.57
N LEU A 192 -13.18 -7.29 -18.23
CA LEU A 192 -11.87 -6.66 -18.03
C LEU A 192 -11.08 -6.70 -19.34
N ALA A 193 -10.50 -5.56 -19.69
CA ALA A 193 -9.63 -5.42 -20.84
C ALA A 193 -8.28 -4.82 -20.40
N LEU A 194 -7.21 -5.24 -21.07
CA LEU A 194 -5.89 -4.68 -20.89
C LEU A 194 -5.71 -3.51 -21.85
N LEU A 195 -5.39 -2.35 -21.32
CA LEU A 195 -5.10 -1.12 -22.05
C LEU A 195 -3.62 -0.76 -21.89
N GLY A 196 -2.99 -0.37 -22.98
CA GLY A 196 -1.59 0.02 -23.00
C GLY A 196 -0.59 -1.13 -23.15
N PRO A 197 0.70 -0.86 -22.89
CA PRO A 197 1.77 -1.82 -23.15
C PRO A 197 1.71 -2.97 -22.14
N SER A 198 1.43 -4.17 -22.67
CA SER A 198 1.38 -5.40 -21.86
C SER A 198 2.77 -5.89 -21.42
N ASN A 199 3.82 -5.40 -22.09
CA ASN A 199 5.20 -5.80 -21.83
C ASN A 199 5.87 -4.98 -20.71
N ASN A 200 5.25 -3.92 -20.23
CA ASN A 200 5.79 -3.12 -19.13
C ASN A 200 5.67 -3.88 -17.81
N TYR A 201 6.68 -3.75 -16.98
CA TYR A 201 6.67 -4.35 -15.65
C TYR A 201 5.63 -3.70 -14.76
N PHE A 202 4.99 -4.50 -13.94
CA PHE A 202 4.01 -4.07 -12.95
C PHE A 202 4.50 -4.44 -11.55
N ALA A 203 4.79 -3.44 -10.73
CA ALA A 203 5.16 -3.67 -9.34
C ALA A 203 3.94 -4.12 -8.55
N SER A 204 4.00 -5.31 -7.96
CA SER A 204 2.96 -5.89 -7.10
C SER A 204 3.53 -6.44 -5.81
N ILE A 205 2.67 -6.68 -4.83
CA ILE A 205 3.04 -7.33 -3.57
C ILE A 205 1.85 -8.07 -2.96
N TYR A 206 2.05 -9.30 -2.53
CA TYR A 206 1.08 -10.04 -1.73
C TYR A 206 0.87 -9.35 -0.37
N ALA A 207 -0.38 -9.15 0.04
CA ALA A 207 -0.68 -8.30 1.20
C ALA A 207 -0.10 -8.83 2.52
N ASP A 208 0.05 -10.14 2.67
CA ASP A 208 0.67 -10.72 3.87
C ASP A 208 2.18 -10.49 3.91
N ASP A 209 2.85 -10.48 2.75
CA ASP A 209 4.26 -10.11 2.63
C ASP A 209 4.47 -8.62 2.86
N ALA A 210 3.55 -7.78 2.36
CA ALA A 210 3.57 -6.35 2.66
C ALA A 210 3.44 -6.07 4.17
N ALA A 211 2.62 -6.84 4.87
CA ALA A 211 2.49 -6.73 6.32
C ALA A 211 3.77 -7.17 7.05
N ALA A 212 4.39 -8.27 6.60
CA ALA A 212 5.68 -8.72 7.13
C ALA A 212 6.79 -7.66 6.92
N ALA A 213 6.84 -7.05 5.73
CA ALA A 213 7.73 -5.93 5.41
C ALA A 213 7.53 -4.74 6.36
N THR A 214 6.25 -4.38 6.61
CA THR A 214 5.90 -3.27 7.50
C THR A 214 6.42 -3.48 8.92
N VAL A 215 6.26 -4.70 9.46
CA VAL A 215 6.75 -5.05 10.81
C VAL A 215 8.29 -5.09 10.83
N ALA A 216 8.92 -5.66 9.81
CA ALA A 216 10.37 -5.68 9.68
C ALA A 216 10.96 -4.26 9.64
N ALA A 217 10.29 -3.33 8.97
CA ALA A 217 10.70 -1.94 8.84
C ALA A 217 10.76 -1.18 10.18
N LEU A 218 10.13 -1.65 11.25
CA LEU A 218 10.29 -1.06 12.60
C LEU A 218 11.76 -1.03 13.06
N ARG A 219 12.61 -1.88 12.50
CA ARG A 219 14.05 -1.94 12.81
C ARG A 219 14.92 -1.19 11.80
N ALA A 220 14.35 -0.78 10.65
CA ALA A 220 15.10 -0.11 9.60
C ALA A 220 15.57 1.28 10.03
N PRO A 221 16.71 1.79 9.53
CA PRO A 221 17.07 3.20 9.60
C PRO A 221 15.99 4.11 8.99
N ALA A 222 16.06 5.41 9.33
CA ALA A 222 15.21 6.41 8.66
C ALA A 222 15.50 6.42 7.15
N GLY A 223 14.45 6.48 6.32
CA GLY A 223 14.62 6.46 4.87
C GLY A 223 13.38 6.02 4.11
N VAL A 224 13.56 5.87 2.80
CA VAL A 224 12.56 5.34 1.87
C VAL A 224 12.93 3.91 1.51
N TYR A 225 11.93 3.03 1.44
CA TYR A 225 12.11 1.62 1.12
C TYR A 225 10.99 1.13 0.20
N ASN A 226 11.35 0.37 -0.81
CA ASN A 226 10.39 -0.30 -1.67
C ASN A 226 9.92 -1.62 -1.05
N VAL A 227 8.65 -1.96 -1.30
CA VAL A 227 8.03 -3.22 -0.89
C VAL A 227 7.29 -3.81 -2.09
N ALA A 228 7.93 -4.71 -2.79
CA ALA A 228 7.41 -5.36 -4.01
C ALA A 228 7.87 -6.83 -4.08
N ASP A 229 7.20 -7.60 -4.93
CA ASP A 229 7.59 -8.98 -5.22
C ASP A 229 9.01 -9.04 -5.81
N ASN A 230 9.78 -10.08 -5.49
CA ASN A 230 11.16 -10.23 -5.97
C ASN A 230 11.26 -10.48 -7.49
N ASN A 231 10.21 -11.07 -8.09
CA ASN A 231 10.13 -11.36 -9.52
C ASN A 231 8.96 -10.57 -10.14
N PRO A 232 9.10 -9.26 -10.39
CA PRO A 232 8.02 -8.46 -10.94
C PRO A 232 7.62 -8.97 -12.32
N LEU A 233 6.33 -9.24 -12.50
CA LEU A 233 5.77 -9.70 -13.76
C LEU A 233 5.54 -8.52 -14.71
N ARG A 234 5.55 -8.81 -16.02
CA ARG A 234 4.98 -7.88 -17.00
C ARG A 234 3.47 -7.80 -16.82
N LEU A 235 2.87 -6.66 -17.09
CA LEU A 235 1.43 -6.43 -16.87
C LEU A 235 0.56 -7.49 -17.57
N GLY A 236 0.95 -7.90 -18.77
CA GLY A 236 0.27 -8.98 -19.50
C GLY A 236 0.33 -10.32 -18.78
N ASP A 237 1.49 -10.65 -18.21
CA ASP A 237 1.71 -11.90 -17.47
C ASP A 237 1.00 -11.87 -16.12
N TYR A 238 1.03 -10.72 -15.43
CA TYR A 238 0.28 -10.50 -14.18
C TYR A 238 -1.22 -10.74 -14.36
N MET A 239 -1.79 -10.17 -15.44
CA MET A 239 -3.21 -10.32 -15.75
C MET A 239 -3.56 -11.73 -16.24
N SER A 240 -2.65 -12.39 -16.95
CA SER A 240 -2.81 -13.77 -17.38
C SER A 240 -2.74 -14.74 -16.19
N ALA A 241 -1.85 -14.49 -15.24
CA ALA A 241 -1.74 -15.27 -14.00
C ALA A 241 -3.02 -15.21 -13.16
N LEU A 242 -3.62 -14.01 -13.02
CA LEU A 242 -4.92 -13.89 -12.36
C LEU A 242 -6.02 -14.64 -13.12
N ALA A 243 -6.07 -14.48 -14.45
CA ALA A 243 -7.08 -15.14 -15.28
C ALA A 243 -6.99 -16.68 -15.16
N GLU A 244 -5.77 -17.24 -15.25
CA GLU A 244 -5.49 -18.66 -15.08
C GLU A 244 -5.94 -19.15 -13.69
N ALA A 245 -5.59 -18.42 -12.62
CA ALA A 245 -5.91 -18.78 -11.25
C ALA A 245 -7.43 -18.87 -11.00
N VAL A 246 -8.24 -18.02 -11.66
CA VAL A 246 -9.70 -18.02 -11.48
C VAL A 246 -10.46 -18.76 -12.59
N GLY A 247 -9.77 -19.55 -13.42
CA GLY A 247 -10.37 -20.32 -14.52
C GLY A 247 -10.98 -19.46 -15.64
N ALA A 248 -10.48 -18.22 -15.80
CA ALA A 248 -10.95 -17.29 -16.81
C ALA A 248 -10.01 -17.23 -18.02
N ARG A 249 -10.48 -16.68 -19.13
CA ARG A 249 -9.62 -16.36 -20.28
C ARG A 249 -8.86 -15.06 -20.01
N ALA A 250 -7.64 -14.97 -20.52
CA ALA A 250 -6.85 -13.74 -20.48
C ALA A 250 -7.63 -12.54 -21.01
N PRO A 251 -7.43 -11.34 -20.46
CA PRO A 251 -8.18 -10.16 -20.87
C PRO A 251 -7.88 -9.79 -22.33
N ARG A 252 -8.89 -9.27 -23.02
CA ARG A 252 -8.71 -8.75 -24.38
C ARG A 252 -7.81 -7.52 -24.32
N ARG A 253 -6.94 -7.36 -25.32
CA ARG A 253 -6.15 -6.14 -25.50
C ARG A 253 -6.97 -5.11 -26.27
N LEU A 254 -6.98 -3.89 -25.75
CA LEU A 254 -7.57 -2.73 -26.45
C LEU A 254 -6.47 -1.77 -26.88
N PRO A 255 -6.67 -1.03 -27.98
CA PRO A 255 -5.71 -0.03 -28.44
C PRO A 255 -5.39 0.99 -27.34
N ALA A 256 -4.11 1.32 -27.18
CA ALA A 256 -3.63 2.26 -26.16
C ALA A 256 -4.28 3.66 -26.28
N MET A 257 -4.66 4.06 -27.49
CA MET A 257 -5.35 5.34 -27.76
C MET A 257 -6.67 5.50 -26.97
N LEU A 258 -7.30 4.41 -26.54
CA LEU A 258 -8.51 4.44 -25.69
C LEU A 258 -8.18 4.66 -24.21
N GLY A 259 -6.92 4.53 -23.82
CA GLY A 259 -6.46 4.61 -22.44
C GLY A 259 -6.90 5.89 -21.71
N PRO A 260 -6.65 7.09 -22.24
CA PRO A 260 -7.06 8.34 -21.59
C PRO A 260 -8.56 8.40 -21.29
N VAL A 261 -9.40 7.92 -22.21
CA VAL A 261 -10.86 7.94 -22.07
C VAL A 261 -11.36 6.89 -21.07
N VAL A 262 -10.81 5.68 -21.13
CA VAL A 262 -11.27 4.54 -20.32
C VAL A 262 -10.69 4.62 -18.90
N MET A 263 -9.40 4.88 -18.78
CA MET A 263 -8.67 4.86 -17.51
C MET A 263 -8.54 6.25 -16.85
N GLY A 264 -8.68 7.34 -17.60
CA GLY A 264 -8.65 8.70 -17.08
C GLY A 264 -7.44 8.99 -16.20
N GLU A 265 -7.65 9.32 -14.93
CA GLU A 265 -6.58 9.67 -13.99
C GLU A 265 -5.52 8.58 -13.86
N THR A 266 -5.91 7.30 -13.90
CA THR A 266 -4.97 6.18 -13.76
C THR A 266 -4.13 5.94 -15.02
N TRP A 267 -4.55 6.42 -16.19
CA TRP A 267 -3.77 6.34 -17.42
C TRP A 267 -2.44 7.08 -17.33
N LYS A 268 -2.35 8.09 -16.50
CA LYS A 268 -1.16 8.93 -16.33
C LYS A 268 0.04 8.16 -15.76
N TYR A 269 -0.18 7.01 -15.08
CA TYR A 269 0.87 6.28 -14.38
C TYR A 269 0.83 4.76 -14.55
N LEU A 270 -0.34 4.12 -14.63
CA LEU A 270 -0.43 2.65 -14.74
C LEU A 270 0.26 2.05 -15.97
N PRO A 271 0.36 2.74 -17.13
CA PRO A 271 1.08 2.20 -18.28
C PRO A 271 2.61 2.22 -18.15
N ARG A 272 3.18 2.87 -17.13
CA ARG A 272 4.62 2.94 -16.92
C ARG A 272 5.19 1.56 -16.60
N SER A 273 6.42 1.31 -17.05
CA SER A 273 7.17 0.11 -16.70
C SER A 273 7.84 0.30 -15.35
N GLN A 274 7.49 -0.55 -14.40
CA GLN A 274 7.96 -0.43 -13.01
C GLN A 274 8.53 -1.75 -12.50
N ARG A 275 9.81 -2.00 -12.83
CA ARG A 275 10.58 -3.13 -12.34
C ARG A 275 11.22 -2.76 -10.99
N VAL A 276 10.42 -2.77 -9.92
CA VAL A 276 10.81 -2.25 -8.60
C VAL A 276 11.60 -3.29 -7.80
N SER A 277 12.71 -2.85 -7.18
CA SER A 277 13.57 -3.65 -6.31
C SER A 277 13.32 -3.34 -4.84
N SER A 278 13.14 -4.36 -4.01
CA SER A 278 13.03 -4.26 -2.54
C SER A 278 14.36 -4.54 -1.82
N ARG A 279 15.49 -4.52 -2.55
CA ARG A 279 16.79 -4.90 -2.02
C ARG A 279 17.21 -4.06 -0.82
N ARG A 280 16.95 -2.74 -0.84
CA ARG A 280 17.30 -1.85 0.27
C ARG A 280 16.62 -2.24 1.59
N LEU A 281 15.34 -2.64 1.54
CA LEU A 281 14.64 -3.14 2.72
C LEU A 281 15.20 -4.48 3.18
N HIS A 282 15.50 -5.40 2.24
CA HIS A 282 16.18 -6.66 2.54
C HIS A 282 17.49 -6.43 3.28
N ASP A 283 18.36 -5.58 2.73
CA ASP A 283 19.70 -5.29 3.29
C ASP A 283 19.59 -4.65 4.68
N ALA A 284 18.55 -3.82 4.91
CA ALA A 284 18.33 -3.15 6.20
C ALA A 284 17.69 -4.04 7.27
N THR A 285 16.91 -5.06 6.90
CA THR A 285 16.05 -5.79 7.85
C THR A 285 16.12 -7.31 7.76
N GLY A 286 16.68 -7.86 6.70
CA GLY A 286 16.64 -9.28 6.36
C GLY A 286 15.29 -9.74 5.79
N TRP A 287 14.33 -8.82 5.56
CA TRP A 287 13.02 -9.21 5.03
C TRP A 287 13.11 -9.62 3.55
N THR A 288 12.39 -10.70 3.23
CA THR A 288 12.11 -11.14 1.85
C THR A 288 10.65 -11.53 1.73
N PRO A 289 9.99 -11.31 0.58
CA PRO A 289 8.65 -11.82 0.36
C PRO A 289 8.65 -13.36 0.37
N SER A 290 7.64 -13.93 1.00
CA SER A 290 7.43 -15.39 1.04
C SER A 290 6.84 -15.91 -0.27
N VAL A 291 6.13 -15.05 -0.99
CA VAL A 291 5.56 -15.30 -2.32
C VAL A 291 6.48 -14.68 -3.38
N PRO A 292 7.10 -15.50 -4.25
CA PRO A 292 8.16 -15.02 -5.14
C PRO A 292 7.67 -14.07 -6.23
N ASP A 293 6.42 -14.23 -6.69
CA ASP A 293 5.79 -13.41 -7.73
C ASP A 293 4.26 -13.50 -7.65
N ALA A 294 3.61 -12.63 -8.40
CA ALA A 294 2.15 -12.60 -8.44
C ALA A 294 1.52 -13.85 -9.05
N ARG A 295 2.23 -14.67 -9.84
CA ARG A 295 1.70 -15.93 -10.36
C ARG A 295 1.47 -16.93 -9.23
N ALA A 296 2.46 -17.08 -8.35
CA ALA A 296 2.32 -17.89 -7.14
C ALA A 296 1.25 -17.31 -6.21
N GLY A 297 1.24 -16.00 -6.01
CA GLY A 297 0.28 -15.32 -5.15
C GLY A 297 -1.17 -15.46 -5.60
N TRP A 298 -1.46 -15.35 -6.89
CA TRP A 298 -2.83 -15.53 -7.40
C TRP A 298 -3.32 -16.98 -7.26
N ARG A 299 -2.45 -17.97 -7.36
CA ARG A 299 -2.81 -19.37 -7.08
C ARG A 299 -3.20 -19.58 -5.62
N LEU A 300 -2.43 -19.00 -4.68
CA LEU A 300 -2.76 -19.03 -3.25
C LEU A 300 -4.13 -18.36 -2.97
N ILE A 301 -4.37 -17.22 -3.57
CA ILE A 301 -5.62 -16.47 -3.41
C ILE A 301 -6.81 -17.26 -4.00
N ALA A 302 -6.64 -17.86 -5.17
CA ALA A 302 -7.69 -18.65 -5.80
C ALA A 302 -8.06 -19.89 -4.97
N ALA A 303 -7.08 -20.55 -4.34
CA ALA A 303 -7.32 -21.63 -3.39
C ALA A 303 -8.18 -21.17 -2.21
N GLN A 304 -7.86 -20.02 -1.60
CA GLN A 304 -8.66 -19.44 -0.52
C GLN A 304 -10.08 -19.02 -0.94
N TRP A 305 -10.31 -18.77 -2.23
CA TRP A 305 -11.65 -18.45 -2.74
C TRP A 305 -12.51 -19.69 -3.02
N ALA A 306 -11.87 -20.84 -3.14
CA ALA A 306 -12.54 -22.12 -3.41
C ALA A 306 -13.01 -22.84 -2.10
N GLU A 307 -12.45 -22.46 -0.95
CA GLU A 307 -12.86 -22.87 0.38
C GLU A 307 -14.16 -22.17 0.82
#